data_0215633e02df3d698644a2f6058c9812
#
_entry.id   0215633e02df3d698644a2f6058c9812
#
_cell.length_a   1.000
_cell.length_b   1.000
_cell.length_c   1.000
_cell.angle_alpha   90.00
_cell.angle_beta   90.00
_cell.angle_gamma   90.00
#
_symmetry.space_group_name_H-M   'P 1'
#
loop_
_entity.id
_entity.type
_entity.pdbx_description
1 polymer ?
#
loop_
_entity_poly.entity_id
_entity_poly.type
_entity_poly.pdbx_seq_one_letter_code
_entity_poly.pdbx_strand_id
1 'polypeptide(L)'
;LSGAVLFKLYDTYGFPVDLTADIARERGLAVDEAGFEREMDKARELSRERSRFGGGVTITAEQVQGLEATQFLGYGGTTAEGCTVVKLLVDGRELEELASADPAVVILDRSPFYAESGGQAGDHGIIETDTGRARVTDTRRQAGVVVHDAEVTEGRLQAGQGARLLVD
;
A
#
# COMPACT_ATOMS: atom_id res chain seq x y z
N LEU A 1 23.82 21.85 -16.85
CA LEU A 1 23.45 20.63 -16.17
C LEU A 1 22.14 20.09 -16.71
N SER A 2 22.13 18.85 -17.20
CA SER A 2 20.90 18.19 -17.69
C SER A 2 19.96 17.81 -16.54
N GLY A 3 18.67 17.67 -16.84
CA GLY A 3 17.67 17.23 -15.87
C GLY A 3 17.98 15.86 -15.27
N ALA A 4 18.58 14.94 -16.04
CA ALA A 4 19.01 13.63 -15.55
C ALA A 4 20.12 13.72 -14.50
N VAL A 5 21.07 14.64 -14.65
CA VAL A 5 22.14 14.91 -13.66
C VAL A 5 21.55 15.52 -12.39
N LEU A 6 20.63 16.48 -12.53
CA LEU A 6 19.94 17.08 -11.39
C LEU A 6 19.14 16.04 -10.61
N PHE A 7 18.42 15.18 -11.30
CA PHE A 7 17.66 14.10 -10.71
C PHE A 7 18.57 13.11 -9.96
N LYS A 8 19.70 12.73 -10.54
CA LYS A 8 20.68 11.86 -9.90
C LYS A 8 21.26 12.48 -8.62
N LEU A 9 21.56 13.75 -8.63
CA LEU A 9 22.05 14.48 -7.45
C LEU A 9 21.01 14.53 -6.35
N TYR A 10 19.75 14.73 -6.72
CA TYR A 10 18.63 14.73 -5.79
C TYR A 10 18.33 13.33 -5.22
N ASP A 11 18.12 12.35 -6.09
CA ASP A 11 17.64 11.01 -5.73
C ASP A 11 18.76 10.15 -5.07
N THR A 12 19.98 10.18 -5.61
CA THR A 12 21.07 9.34 -5.15
C THR A 12 21.88 9.97 -4.02
N TYR A 13 22.12 11.28 -4.10
CA TYR A 13 23.01 12.00 -3.17
C TYR A 13 22.28 12.91 -2.20
N GLY A 14 20.97 13.06 -2.31
CA GLY A 14 20.16 13.87 -1.42
C GLY A 14 20.37 15.40 -1.56
N PHE A 15 20.92 15.86 -2.67
CA PHE A 15 21.12 17.30 -2.92
C PHE A 15 19.84 17.98 -3.33
N PRO A 16 19.33 18.99 -2.59
CA PRO A 16 18.17 19.76 -3.01
C PRO A 16 18.41 20.43 -4.37
N VAL A 17 17.37 20.48 -5.21
CA VAL A 17 17.46 21.07 -6.56
C VAL A 17 17.82 22.54 -6.49
N ASP A 18 17.27 23.29 -5.54
CA ASP A 18 17.52 24.71 -5.35
C ASP A 18 19.00 24.98 -5.05
N LEU A 19 19.60 24.17 -4.19
CA LEU A 19 21.03 24.28 -3.87
C LEU A 19 21.91 23.96 -5.09
N THR A 20 21.57 22.92 -5.84
CA THR A 20 22.28 22.56 -7.07
C THR A 20 22.15 23.68 -8.12
N ALA A 21 20.99 24.27 -8.27
CA ALA A 21 20.75 25.39 -9.18
C ALA A 21 21.56 26.63 -8.80
N ASP A 22 21.66 26.98 -7.53
CA ASP A 22 22.44 28.10 -7.04
C ASP A 22 23.94 27.92 -7.30
N ILE A 23 24.48 26.76 -6.98
CA ILE A 23 25.90 26.43 -7.25
C ILE A 23 26.19 26.46 -8.76
N ALA A 24 25.28 25.95 -9.58
CA ALA A 24 25.43 25.98 -11.03
C ALA A 24 25.45 27.41 -11.58
N ARG A 25 24.59 28.30 -11.08
CA ARG A 25 24.57 29.72 -11.44
C ARG A 25 25.86 30.42 -11.06
N GLU A 26 26.40 30.20 -9.88
CA GLU A 26 27.67 30.76 -9.45
C GLU A 26 28.83 30.36 -10.37
N ARG A 27 28.74 29.19 -10.98
CA ARG A 27 29.74 28.66 -11.92
C ARG A 27 29.41 28.96 -13.40
N GLY A 28 28.36 29.73 -13.66
CA GLY A 28 27.95 30.08 -15.03
C GLY A 28 27.35 28.92 -15.83
N LEU A 29 26.85 27.90 -15.15
CA LEU A 29 26.24 26.74 -15.78
C LEU A 29 24.72 26.88 -15.85
N ALA A 30 24.15 26.59 -17.02
CA ALA A 30 22.70 26.50 -17.18
C ALA A 30 22.15 25.22 -16.55
N VAL A 31 20.94 25.31 -15.99
CA VAL A 31 20.25 24.21 -15.33
C VAL A 31 18.95 23.89 -16.08
N ASP A 32 18.73 22.62 -16.41
CA ASP A 32 17.52 22.13 -17.06
C ASP A 32 16.50 21.67 -16.03
N GLU A 33 15.77 22.62 -15.42
CA GLU A 33 14.73 22.32 -14.43
C GLU A 33 13.55 21.54 -15.05
N ALA A 34 13.17 21.82 -16.29
CA ALA A 34 12.13 21.09 -16.99
C ALA A 34 12.51 19.63 -17.24
N GLY A 35 13.78 19.35 -17.52
CA GLY A 35 14.30 17.99 -17.61
C GLY A 35 14.28 17.26 -16.27
N PHE A 36 14.57 17.97 -15.18
CA PHE A 36 14.45 17.41 -13.83
C PHE A 36 13.01 17.00 -13.51
N GLU A 37 12.04 17.86 -13.79
CA GLU A 37 10.62 17.54 -13.57
C GLU A 37 10.18 16.31 -14.37
N ARG A 38 10.60 16.18 -15.62
CA ARG A 38 10.33 15.00 -16.44
C ARG A 38 10.90 13.70 -15.81
N GLU A 39 12.10 13.77 -15.27
CA GLU A 39 12.70 12.59 -14.58
C GLU A 39 11.97 12.29 -13.25
N MET A 40 11.54 13.31 -12.52
CA MET A 40 10.72 13.13 -11.32
C MET A 40 9.37 12.48 -11.63
N ASP A 41 8.72 12.90 -12.72
CA ASP A 41 7.44 12.33 -13.14
C ASP A 41 7.60 10.87 -13.58
N LYS A 42 8.65 10.52 -14.31
CA LYS A 42 8.98 9.13 -14.63
C LYS A 42 9.22 8.28 -13.39
N ALA A 43 9.95 8.82 -12.40
CA ALA A 43 10.19 8.11 -11.14
C ALA A 43 8.91 7.88 -10.35
N ARG A 44 8.00 8.87 -10.32
CA ARG A 44 6.67 8.73 -9.70
C ARG A 44 5.82 7.70 -10.42
N GLU A 45 5.84 7.66 -11.75
CA GLU A 45 5.10 6.69 -12.55
C GLU A 45 5.63 5.27 -12.36
N LEU A 46 6.95 5.07 -12.37
CA LEU A 46 7.58 3.80 -12.03
C LEU A 46 7.26 3.33 -10.61
N SER A 47 7.20 4.26 -9.65
CA SER A 47 6.80 3.94 -8.29
C SER A 47 5.33 3.50 -8.21
N ARG A 48 4.44 4.16 -8.97
CA ARG A 48 3.03 3.75 -9.09
C ARG A 48 2.88 2.39 -9.75
N GLU A 49 3.64 2.11 -10.81
CA GLU A 49 3.65 0.81 -11.48
C GLU A 49 4.16 -0.30 -10.56
N ARG A 50 5.23 -0.06 -9.81
CA ARG A 50 5.73 -0.99 -8.79
C ARG A 50 4.71 -1.25 -7.70
N SER A 51 3.96 -0.23 -7.29
CA SER A 51 2.85 -0.38 -6.35
C SER A 51 1.69 -1.20 -6.93
N ARG A 52 1.48 -1.15 -8.26
CA ARG A 52 0.49 -2.00 -8.93
C ARG A 52 0.94 -3.46 -9.07
N PHE A 53 2.23 -3.71 -9.27
CA PHE A 53 2.78 -5.04 -9.57
C PHE A 53 3.43 -5.76 -8.39
N GLY A 54 3.74 -5.09 -7.31
CA GLY A 54 4.58 -5.68 -6.26
C GLY A 54 4.31 -5.27 -4.83
N GLY A 55 3.28 -4.52 -4.56
CA GLY A 55 3.01 -4.13 -3.20
C GLY A 55 1.92 -3.09 -3.09
N GLY A 56 0.82 -3.48 -2.56
CA GLY A 56 -0.17 -2.62 -2.00
C GLY A 56 -1.06 -1.86 -2.99
N VAL A 57 -2.28 -2.26 -3.05
CA VAL A 57 -3.34 -1.49 -3.70
C VAL A 57 -3.44 -0.14 -3.00
N THR A 58 -3.31 0.94 -3.74
CA THR A 58 -3.44 2.29 -3.18
C THR A 58 -4.87 2.52 -2.71
N ILE A 59 -5.04 2.79 -1.42
CA ILE A 59 -6.31 3.22 -0.83
C ILE A 59 -6.27 4.72 -0.60
N THR A 60 -7.35 5.41 -0.97
CA THR A 60 -7.52 6.83 -0.64
C THR A 60 -8.06 7.00 0.78
N ALA A 61 -7.79 8.14 1.40
CA ALA A 61 -8.36 8.49 2.71
C ALA A 61 -9.89 8.46 2.70
N GLU A 62 -10.53 8.78 1.58
CA GLU A 62 -11.98 8.74 1.41
C GLU A 62 -12.57 7.32 1.52
N GLN A 63 -11.83 6.31 1.07
CA GLN A 63 -12.26 4.91 1.10
C GLN A 63 -12.27 4.31 2.50
N VAL A 64 -11.48 4.85 3.41
CA VAL A 64 -11.45 4.46 4.83
C VAL A 64 -12.22 5.43 5.74
N GLN A 65 -12.65 6.56 5.20
CA GLN A 65 -13.43 7.55 5.92
C GLN A 65 -14.77 6.96 6.38
N GLY A 66 -15.12 7.17 7.65
CA GLY A 66 -16.34 6.65 8.25
C GLY A 66 -16.28 5.19 8.70
N LEU A 67 -15.15 4.50 8.49
CA LEU A 67 -14.91 3.18 9.05
C LEU A 67 -14.42 3.30 10.50
N GLU A 68 -14.89 2.38 11.35
CA GLU A 68 -14.35 2.26 12.70
C GLU A 68 -12.90 1.75 12.66
N ALA A 69 -12.09 2.16 13.63
CA ALA A 69 -10.72 1.67 13.75
C ALA A 69 -10.71 0.15 13.93
N THR A 70 -9.80 -0.53 13.22
CA THR A 70 -9.64 -1.97 13.33
C THR A 70 -9.11 -2.35 14.72
N GLN A 71 -9.78 -3.28 15.38
CA GLN A 71 -9.32 -3.79 16.66
C GLN A 71 -8.13 -4.74 16.45
N PHE A 72 -7.00 -4.42 17.06
CA PHE A 72 -5.80 -5.27 16.99
C PHE A 72 -5.88 -6.42 17.99
N LEU A 73 -5.75 -7.65 17.48
CA LEU A 73 -5.83 -8.90 18.26
C LEU A 73 -4.49 -9.63 18.41
N GLY A 74 -3.42 -9.10 17.85
CA GLY A 74 -2.10 -9.76 17.78
C GLY A 74 -1.43 -10.05 19.13
N TYR A 75 -1.91 -9.45 20.21
CA TYR A 75 -1.42 -9.76 21.57
C TYR A 75 -1.84 -11.13 22.10
N GLY A 76 -2.89 -11.72 21.49
CA GLY A 76 -3.45 -13.01 21.92
C GLY A 76 -2.94 -14.22 21.11
N GLY A 77 -2.16 -14.00 20.04
CA GLY A 77 -1.66 -15.07 19.17
C GLY A 77 -1.66 -14.70 17.70
N THR A 78 -1.26 -15.66 16.89
CA THR A 78 -1.17 -15.54 15.41
C THR A 78 -2.46 -15.93 14.69
N THR A 79 -3.49 -16.34 15.42
CA THR A 79 -4.79 -16.75 14.86
C THR A 79 -5.91 -15.98 15.52
N ALA A 80 -6.84 -15.45 14.73
CA ALA A 80 -8.06 -14.82 15.22
C ALA A 80 -9.29 -15.38 14.49
N GLU A 81 -10.34 -15.62 15.24
CA GLU A 81 -11.63 -16.08 14.74
C GLU A 81 -12.72 -15.05 15.03
N GLY A 82 -13.83 -15.13 14.32
CA GLY A 82 -14.96 -14.20 14.53
C GLY A 82 -14.69 -12.79 14.05
N CYS A 83 -13.74 -12.60 13.16
CA CYS A 83 -13.54 -11.34 12.45
C CYS A 83 -14.58 -11.18 11.34
N THR A 84 -14.92 -9.95 10.98
CA THR A 84 -15.89 -9.66 9.93
C THR A 84 -15.23 -8.88 8.81
N VAL A 85 -15.46 -9.32 7.57
CA VAL A 85 -15.05 -8.58 6.37
C VAL A 85 -15.94 -7.34 6.24
N VAL A 86 -15.36 -6.15 6.43
CA VAL A 86 -16.08 -4.88 6.39
C VAL A 86 -16.15 -4.33 4.97
N LYS A 87 -15.03 -4.41 4.25
CA LYS A 87 -14.90 -3.82 2.91
C LYS A 87 -13.94 -4.59 2.03
N LEU A 88 -14.28 -4.73 0.76
CA LEU A 88 -13.44 -5.30 -0.28
C LEU A 88 -13.22 -4.25 -1.38
N LEU A 89 -11.97 -4.04 -1.79
CA LEU A 89 -11.60 -3.04 -2.79
C LEU A 89 -10.67 -3.65 -3.85
N VAL A 90 -10.96 -3.38 -5.12
CA VAL A 90 -10.09 -3.69 -6.26
C VAL A 90 -9.96 -2.45 -7.11
N ASP A 91 -8.73 -2.01 -7.39
CA ASP A 91 -8.43 -0.78 -8.14
C ASP A 91 -9.21 0.46 -7.64
N GLY A 92 -9.38 0.57 -6.31
CA GLY A 92 -10.11 1.66 -5.69
C GLY A 92 -11.64 1.54 -5.77
N ARG A 93 -12.18 0.44 -6.27
CA ARG A 93 -13.62 0.17 -6.34
C ARG A 93 -14.03 -0.77 -5.23
N GLU A 94 -15.09 -0.40 -4.54
CA GLU A 94 -15.72 -1.25 -3.53
C GLU A 94 -16.53 -2.37 -4.20
N LEU A 95 -16.30 -3.59 -3.76
CA LEU A 95 -16.98 -4.78 -4.23
C LEU A 95 -17.72 -5.46 -3.06
N GLU A 96 -18.87 -6.04 -3.34
CA GLU A 96 -19.57 -6.91 -2.37
C GLU A 96 -18.99 -8.32 -2.34
N GLU A 97 -18.40 -8.75 -3.44
CA GLU A 97 -17.80 -10.07 -3.60
C GLU A 97 -16.48 -9.98 -4.38
N LEU A 98 -15.48 -10.72 -3.94
CA LEU A 98 -14.17 -10.83 -4.57
C LEU A 98 -13.86 -12.29 -4.87
N ALA A 99 -13.77 -12.63 -6.16
CA ALA A 99 -13.54 -13.99 -6.64
C ALA A 99 -12.32 -14.15 -7.55
N SER A 100 -11.57 -13.07 -7.77
CA SER A 100 -10.43 -13.08 -8.68
C SER A 100 -9.09 -13.08 -7.93
N ALA A 101 -8.05 -13.61 -8.59
CA ALA A 101 -6.68 -13.53 -8.11
C ALA A 101 -6.04 -12.13 -8.29
N ASP A 102 -6.82 -11.12 -8.68
CA ASP A 102 -6.34 -9.76 -8.79
C ASP A 102 -5.97 -9.20 -7.41
N PRO A 103 -4.91 -8.38 -7.32
CA PRO A 103 -4.55 -7.71 -6.08
C PRO A 103 -5.73 -6.90 -5.53
N ALA A 104 -6.11 -7.18 -4.31
CA ALA A 104 -7.25 -6.58 -3.66
C ALA A 104 -6.90 -6.11 -2.26
N VAL A 105 -7.76 -5.26 -1.73
CA VAL A 105 -7.70 -4.83 -0.34
C VAL A 105 -8.87 -5.42 0.42
N VAL A 106 -8.57 -6.02 1.56
CA VAL A 106 -9.54 -6.53 2.50
C VAL A 106 -9.45 -5.74 3.80
N ILE A 107 -10.55 -5.16 4.23
CA ILE A 107 -10.67 -4.46 5.52
C ILE A 107 -11.57 -5.29 6.42
N LEU A 108 -11.10 -5.55 7.65
CA LEU A 108 -11.82 -6.31 8.67
C LEU A 108 -12.03 -5.45 9.91
N ASP A 109 -13.04 -5.78 10.70
CA ASP A 109 -13.33 -5.13 11.98
C ASP A 109 -12.24 -5.37 13.03
N ARG A 110 -11.60 -6.54 12.95
CA ARG A 110 -10.52 -6.99 13.85
C ARG A 110 -9.45 -7.70 13.05
N SER A 111 -8.21 -7.62 13.52
CA SER A 111 -7.09 -8.28 12.86
C SER A 111 -5.96 -8.61 13.84
N PRO A 112 -5.38 -9.81 13.77
CA PRO A 112 -4.16 -10.16 14.48
C PRO A 112 -2.90 -9.70 13.74
N PHE A 113 -3.04 -9.24 12.48
CA PHE A 113 -1.93 -8.79 11.65
C PHE A 113 -1.37 -7.47 12.16
N TYR A 114 -0.07 -7.43 12.36
CA TYR A 114 0.64 -6.19 12.66
C TYR A 114 0.78 -5.37 11.37
N ALA A 115 0.24 -4.18 11.39
CA ALA A 115 0.32 -3.25 10.27
C ALA A 115 1.66 -2.51 10.27
N GLU A 116 2.20 -2.30 9.08
CA GLU A 116 3.43 -1.54 8.88
C GLU A 116 3.40 -0.21 9.62
N SER A 117 4.48 0.07 10.33
CA SER A 117 4.73 1.33 11.00
C SER A 117 6.21 1.68 10.88
N GLY A 118 6.51 2.86 10.33
CA GLY A 118 7.88 3.36 10.26
C GLY A 118 8.80 2.67 9.26
N GLY A 119 8.26 2.11 8.17
CA GLY A 119 9.03 1.52 7.07
C GLY A 119 9.42 0.05 7.27
N GLN A 120 8.82 -0.64 8.23
CA GLN A 120 8.93 -2.09 8.37
C GLN A 120 7.76 -2.75 7.64
N ALA A 121 8.02 -3.89 6.96
CA ALA A 121 6.97 -4.66 6.31
C ALA A 121 5.91 -5.12 7.33
N GLY A 122 4.66 -5.09 6.92
CA GLY A 122 3.55 -5.63 7.69
C GLY A 122 3.54 -7.16 7.71
N ASP A 123 2.70 -7.73 8.55
CA ASP A 123 2.54 -9.18 8.62
C ASP A 123 1.90 -9.75 7.35
N HIS A 124 2.25 -10.98 7.05
CA HIS A 124 1.66 -11.81 6.00
C HIS A 124 0.82 -12.92 6.61
N GLY A 125 0.01 -13.58 5.79
CA GLY A 125 -0.76 -14.73 6.27
C GLY A 125 -1.97 -15.03 5.40
N ILE A 126 -3.03 -15.55 6.03
CA ILE A 126 -4.21 -16.06 5.33
C ILE A 126 -5.49 -15.52 5.98
N ILE A 127 -6.45 -15.16 5.13
CA ILE A 127 -7.84 -14.88 5.50
C ILE A 127 -8.68 -16.04 4.97
N GLU A 128 -9.36 -16.76 5.86
CA GLU A 128 -10.28 -17.85 5.52
C GLU A 128 -11.72 -17.44 5.82
N THR A 129 -12.62 -17.73 4.91
CA THR A 129 -14.06 -17.59 5.08
C THR A 129 -14.75 -18.90 4.71
N ASP A 130 -16.05 -18.99 4.96
CA ASP A 130 -16.84 -20.18 4.58
C ASP A 130 -16.89 -20.43 3.06
N THR A 131 -16.64 -19.38 2.26
CA THR A 131 -16.76 -19.44 0.80
C THR A 131 -15.42 -19.32 0.07
N GLY A 132 -14.34 -19.02 0.76
CA GLY A 132 -13.04 -18.86 0.11
C GLY A 132 -11.88 -18.57 1.03
N ARG A 133 -10.72 -18.44 0.41
CA ARG A 133 -9.45 -18.15 1.07
C ARG A 133 -8.67 -17.10 0.28
N ALA A 134 -8.05 -16.20 0.99
CA ALA A 134 -7.13 -15.21 0.42
C ALA A 134 -5.80 -15.23 1.16
N ARG A 135 -4.73 -14.99 0.41
CA ARG A 135 -3.39 -14.79 0.96
C ARG A 135 -3.14 -13.31 1.16
N VAL A 136 -2.74 -12.92 2.36
CA VAL A 136 -2.31 -11.56 2.69
C VAL A 136 -0.84 -11.41 2.35
N THR A 137 -0.53 -10.47 1.47
CA THR A 137 0.84 -10.21 0.98
C THR A 137 1.49 -9.04 1.69
N ASP A 138 0.71 -8.16 2.29
CA ASP A 138 1.17 -7.04 3.10
C ASP A 138 0.05 -6.50 3.98
N THR A 139 0.41 -5.85 5.08
CA THR A 139 -0.54 -5.25 6.01
C THR A 139 -0.09 -3.84 6.36
N ARG A 140 -0.98 -2.87 6.19
CA ARG A 140 -0.70 -1.45 6.42
C ARG A 140 -1.76 -0.83 7.34
N ARG A 141 -1.44 0.30 7.96
CA ARG A 141 -2.41 1.09 8.74
C ARG A 141 -2.66 2.43 8.05
N GLN A 142 -3.93 2.74 7.87
CA GLN A 142 -4.37 4.02 7.33
C GLN A 142 -5.56 4.55 8.13
N ALA A 143 -5.42 5.76 8.73
CA ALA A 143 -6.45 6.40 9.53
C ALA A 143 -7.05 5.50 10.65
N GLY A 144 -6.23 4.67 11.30
CA GLY A 144 -6.65 3.73 12.34
C GLY A 144 -7.24 2.42 11.83
N VAL A 145 -7.42 2.28 10.52
CA VAL A 145 -7.91 1.06 9.86
C VAL A 145 -6.72 0.22 9.39
N VAL A 146 -6.76 -1.08 9.67
CA VAL A 146 -5.78 -2.04 9.15
C VAL A 146 -6.22 -2.50 7.77
N VAL A 147 -5.35 -2.30 6.80
CA VAL A 147 -5.56 -2.60 5.39
C VAL A 147 -4.73 -3.83 5.03
N HIS A 148 -5.39 -4.89 4.57
CA HIS A 148 -4.75 -6.12 4.15
C HIS A 148 -4.70 -6.16 2.63
N ASP A 149 -3.49 -6.10 2.07
CA ASP A 149 -3.29 -6.37 0.65
C ASP A 149 -3.32 -7.88 0.45
N ALA A 150 -4.25 -8.36 -0.33
CA ALA A 150 -4.53 -9.78 -0.44
C ALA A 150 -4.89 -10.23 -1.87
N GLU A 151 -4.69 -11.50 -2.12
CA GLU A 151 -5.09 -12.18 -3.36
C GLU A 151 -5.95 -13.39 -3.01
N VAL A 152 -7.10 -13.53 -3.66
CA VAL A 152 -7.95 -14.72 -3.48
C VAL A 152 -7.27 -15.93 -4.11
N THR A 153 -7.02 -16.95 -3.31
CA THR A 153 -6.39 -18.21 -3.74
C THR A 153 -7.39 -19.30 -4.01
N GLU A 154 -8.52 -19.30 -3.30
CA GLU A 154 -9.59 -20.27 -3.46
C GLU A 154 -10.96 -19.62 -3.24
N GLY A 155 -11.95 -20.01 -4.03
CA GLY A 155 -13.33 -19.58 -3.88
C GLY A 155 -13.51 -18.06 -4.01
N ARG A 156 -14.21 -17.47 -3.06
CA ARG A 156 -14.54 -16.03 -3.06
C ARG A 156 -14.68 -15.49 -1.63
N LEU A 157 -14.42 -14.21 -1.47
CA LEU A 157 -14.71 -13.45 -0.25
C LEU A 157 -15.94 -12.58 -0.46
N GLN A 158 -16.72 -12.38 0.59
CA GLN A 158 -17.92 -11.52 0.57
C GLN A 158 -17.84 -10.49 1.72
N ALA A 159 -18.27 -9.26 1.43
CA ALA A 159 -18.43 -8.24 2.46
C ALA A 159 -19.54 -8.66 3.46
N GLY A 160 -19.28 -8.40 4.75
CA GLY A 160 -20.18 -8.81 5.84
C GLY A 160 -20.02 -10.26 6.30
N GLN A 161 -19.13 -11.03 5.67
CA GLN A 161 -18.88 -12.43 6.01
C GLN A 161 -17.93 -12.57 7.20
N GLY A 162 -18.15 -13.58 8.02
CA GLY A 162 -17.21 -13.98 9.06
C GLY A 162 -15.92 -14.55 8.50
N ALA A 163 -14.79 -14.21 9.09
CA ALA A 163 -13.48 -14.64 8.67
C ALA A 163 -12.63 -15.15 9.85
N ARG A 164 -11.75 -16.09 9.53
CA ARG A 164 -10.65 -16.52 10.36
C ARG A 164 -9.35 -16.04 9.77
N LEU A 165 -8.49 -15.47 10.59
CA LEU A 165 -7.21 -14.92 10.18
C LEU A 165 -6.06 -15.70 10.81
N LEU A 166 -5.06 -16.00 9.97
CA LEU A 166 -3.84 -16.70 10.39
C LEU A 166 -2.64 -15.88 9.95
N VAL A 167 -1.81 -15.50 10.89
CA VAL A 167 -0.52 -14.81 10.64
C VAL A 167 0.57 -15.86 10.46
N ASP A 168 1.40 -15.69 9.43
CA ASP A 168 2.56 -16.56 9.15
C ASP A 168 3.68 -16.39 10.18
#